data_277401a63ea9a2cbf34706f9795a0869
#
_entry.id   277401a63ea9a2cbf34706f9795a0869
#
_cell.length_a   1.000
_cell.length_b   1.000
_cell.length_c   1.000
_cell.angle_alpha   90.00
_cell.angle_beta   90.00
_cell.angle_gamma   90.00
#
_symmetry.space_group_name_H-M   'P 1'
#
loop_
_entity.id
_entity.type
_entity.pdbx_description
1 polymer ?
#
loop_
_entity_poly.entity_id
_entity_poly.type
_entity_poly.pdbx_seq_one_letter_code
_entity_poly.pdbx_strand_id
1 'polypeptide(L)'
;MGKTSKDKRDIYYRQAKEEGWRARSAFKLLHVDEAYGILDGVQRAVDLCAAPGSWSQVLSRKLYDPCQTDDEKAAVKIIAVDLQAMAPIRGVIQLQGDITKQSTAEAIIGHFGGNNEEKAQLVVCDGAPDVTGVHEMDEYMQHQLLVAALSIATCVLETGGTFVAKIFKGNATWLLSSQMQIFFKKFDIYKPPSSRPSSIEAFVVCSEFCLPAGYIPQVINTARDDIRVLAQKTGSDVNRRLVPFIACGDLGGLSDSSGDRSEASEDSNADVQYAYDAVMSDAFYPLEFKEIIKAVFDEQLQTS
;
A
#
# COMPACT_ATOMS: atom_id res chain seq x y z
N MET A 1 -24.62 -20.67 -16.24
CA MET A 1 -25.33 -20.17 -15.05
C MET A 1 -24.65 -18.88 -14.61
N GLY A 2 -25.35 -17.78 -14.76
CA GLY A 2 -24.74 -16.45 -14.73
C GLY A 2 -24.26 -15.98 -13.37
N LYS A 3 -23.39 -14.98 -13.41
CA LYS A 3 -22.79 -14.20 -12.29
C LYS A 3 -23.83 -13.82 -11.20
N THR A 4 -25.07 -13.60 -11.60
CA THR A 4 -26.21 -13.19 -10.74
C THR A 4 -26.63 -14.24 -9.68
N SER A 5 -26.38 -15.53 -9.88
CA SER A 5 -26.79 -16.56 -8.92
C SER A 5 -25.81 -16.79 -7.77
N LYS A 6 -24.52 -16.47 -7.96
CA LYS A 6 -23.48 -16.51 -6.92
C LYS A 6 -23.64 -15.34 -5.96
N ASP A 7 -23.93 -14.14 -6.51
CA ASP A 7 -24.08 -12.92 -5.70
C ASP A 7 -25.32 -12.97 -4.78
N LYS A 8 -26.40 -13.59 -5.23
CA LYS A 8 -27.62 -13.77 -4.41
C LYS A 8 -27.44 -14.70 -3.18
N ARG A 9 -26.44 -15.57 -3.18
CA ARG A 9 -26.09 -16.46 -2.06
C ARG A 9 -25.01 -15.87 -1.15
N ASP A 10 -24.42 -14.75 -1.51
CA ASP A 10 -23.40 -14.08 -0.72
C ASP A 10 -24.05 -13.30 0.43
N ILE A 11 -23.82 -13.73 1.66
CA ILE A 11 -24.39 -13.15 2.88
C ILE A 11 -23.99 -11.67 2.98
N TYR A 12 -22.73 -11.34 2.77
CA TYR A 12 -22.22 -9.98 2.87
C TYR A 12 -22.78 -9.06 1.77
N TYR A 13 -23.11 -9.59 0.61
CA TYR A 13 -23.78 -8.82 -0.44
C TYR A 13 -25.19 -8.39 -0.02
N ARG A 14 -25.96 -9.30 0.63
CA ARG A 14 -27.30 -8.98 1.15
C ARG A 14 -27.23 -8.00 2.30
N GLN A 15 -26.35 -8.29 3.26
CA GLN A 15 -26.11 -7.43 4.42
C GLN A 15 -25.66 -6.02 4.00
N ALA A 16 -24.78 -5.89 2.99
CA ALA A 16 -24.40 -4.58 2.46
C ALA A 16 -25.60 -3.78 1.95
N LYS A 17 -26.55 -4.43 1.27
CA LYS A 17 -27.78 -3.77 0.82
C LYS A 17 -28.70 -3.36 1.96
N GLU A 18 -28.84 -4.21 2.96
CA GLU A 18 -29.67 -3.95 4.14
C GLU A 18 -29.12 -2.79 4.98
N GLU A 19 -27.79 -2.71 5.13
CA GLU A 19 -27.10 -1.66 5.86
C GLU A 19 -26.80 -0.39 5.04
N GLY A 20 -27.14 -0.40 3.74
CA GLY A 20 -26.93 0.75 2.84
C GLY A 20 -25.49 1.01 2.45
N TRP A 21 -24.65 -0.03 2.43
CA TRP A 21 -23.29 0.05 1.88
C TRP A 21 -23.32 0.01 0.34
N ARG A 22 -22.44 0.78 -0.31
CA ARG A 22 -22.31 0.79 -1.78
C ARG A 22 -21.81 -0.53 -2.34
N ALA A 23 -20.98 -1.24 -1.60
CA ALA A 23 -20.47 -2.55 -1.95
C ALA A 23 -20.17 -3.38 -0.70
N ARG A 24 -20.10 -4.73 -0.89
CA ARG A 24 -19.74 -5.66 0.18
C ARG A 24 -18.31 -5.46 0.72
N SER A 25 -17.45 -4.77 -0.03
CA SER A 25 -16.08 -4.48 0.39
C SER A 25 -16.02 -3.62 1.67
N ALA A 26 -17.08 -2.90 2.04
CA ALA A 26 -17.17 -2.22 3.33
C ALA A 26 -16.86 -3.15 4.52
N PHE A 27 -17.34 -4.39 4.48
CA PHE A 27 -17.07 -5.37 5.55
C PHE A 27 -15.61 -5.78 5.65
N LYS A 28 -14.83 -5.66 4.58
CA LYS A 28 -13.39 -5.95 4.63
C LYS A 28 -12.69 -4.94 5.53
N LEU A 29 -12.94 -3.64 5.34
CA LEU A 29 -12.36 -2.58 6.17
C LEU A 29 -12.86 -2.68 7.62
N LEU A 30 -14.15 -2.97 7.83
CA LEU A 30 -14.69 -3.16 9.17
C LEU A 30 -14.01 -4.32 9.92
N HIS A 31 -13.75 -5.45 9.24
CA HIS A 31 -13.03 -6.58 9.85
C HIS A 31 -11.55 -6.29 10.09
N VAL A 32 -10.90 -5.49 9.23
CA VAL A 32 -9.54 -5.01 9.49
C VAL A 32 -9.53 -4.10 10.72
N ASP A 33 -10.50 -3.19 10.82
CA ASP A 33 -10.64 -2.31 11.99
C ASP A 33 -10.89 -3.10 13.29
N GLU A 34 -11.79 -4.09 13.24
CA GLU A 34 -12.07 -4.98 14.37
C GLU A 34 -10.83 -5.75 14.85
N ALA A 35 -9.96 -6.18 13.92
CA ALA A 35 -8.77 -6.96 14.22
C ALA A 35 -7.59 -6.12 14.71
N TYR A 36 -7.44 -4.89 14.21
CA TYR A 36 -6.24 -4.06 14.40
C TYR A 36 -6.50 -2.69 15.03
N GLY A 37 -7.75 -2.24 15.16
CA GLY A 37 -8.09 -0.92 15.71
C GLY A 37 -7.59 0.24 14.84
N ILE A 38 -7.57 0.08 13.52
CA ILE A 38 -6.94 1.03 12.60
C ILE A 38 -7.64 2.39 12.53
N LEU A 39 -8.87 2.49 13.00
CA LEU A 39 -9.66 3.73 13.02
C LEU A 39 -9.61 4.45 14.38
N ASP A 40 -8.98 3.85 15.40
CA ASP A 40 -8.94 4.43 16.73
C ASP A 40 -8.11 5.72 16.77
N GLY A 41 -8.76 6.83 17.15
CA GLY A 41 -8.12 8.15 17.24
C GLY A 41 -7.78 8.81 15.90
N VAL A 42 -8.20 8.23 14.77
CA VAL A 42 -7.95 8.77 13.44
C VAL A 42 -8.91 9.93 13.15
N GLN A 43 -8.36 11.04 12.70
CA GLN A 43 -9.10 12.22 12.21
C GLN A 43 -8.80 12.50 10.73
N ARG A 44 -7.64 12.08 10.23
CA ARG A 44 -7.19 12.34 8.87
C ARG A 44 -6.92 11.04 8.13
N ALA A 45 -7.74 10.73 7.14
CA ALA A 45 -7.67 9.49 6.39
C ALA A 45 -7.70 9.73 4.87
N VAL A 46 -7.02 8.88 4.12
CA VAL A 46 -7.03 8.86 2.65
C VAL A 46 -7.49 7.48 2.18
N ASP A 47 -8.48 7.45 1.28
CA ASP A 47 -9.00 6.26 0.61
C ASP A 47 -8.58 6.31 -0.87
N LEU A 48 -7.62 5.47 -1.24
CA LEU A 48 -7.08 5.37 -2.60
C LEU A 48 -7.81 4.29 -3.39
N CYS A 49 -8.09 4.55 -4.67
CA CYS A 49 -8.92 3.70 -5.52
C CYS A 49 -10.32 3.48 -4.90
N ALA A 50 -10.92 4.57 -4.46
CA ALA A 50 -12.05 4.58 -3.56
C ALA A 50 -13.37 4.11 -4.21
N ALA A 51 -13.54 4.19 -5.55
CA ALA A 51 -14.79 3.83 -6.22
C ALA A 51 -15.22 2.38 -5.95
N PRO A 52 -16.50 2.14 -5.70
CA PRO A 52 -17.65 3.05 -5.69
C PRO A 52 -17.85 3.86 -4.40
N GLY A 53 -16.92 3.81 -3.43
CA GLY A 53 -16.94 4.59 -2.19
C GLY A 53 -17.41 3.81 -0.95
N SER A 54 -17.30 2.49 -0.95
CA SER A 54 -17.73 1.69 0.21
C SER A 54 -16.79 1.85 1.40
N TRP A 55 -15.49 1.96 1.19
CA TRP A 55 -14.52 2.22 2.25
C TRP A 55 -14.62 3.66 2.74
N SER A 56 -14.78 4.62 1.83
CA SER A 56 -15.08 6.01 2.19
C SER A 56 -16.35 6.14 3.03
N GLN A 57 -17.41 5.31 2.79
CA GLN A 57 -18.59 5.28 3.66
C GLN A 57 -18.26 4.77 5.07
N VAL A 58 -17.40 3.75 5.19
CA VAL A 58 -16.96 3.25 6.51
C VAL A 58 -16.22 4.35 7.25
N LEU A 59 -15.26 5.01 6.59
CA LEU A 59 -14.52 6.13 7.18
C LEU A 59 -15.46 7.26 7.62
N SER A 60 -16.43 7.66 6.77
CA SER A 60 -17.42 8.68 7.10
C SER A 60 -18.24 8.30 8.34
N ARG A 61 -18.78 7.08 8.38
CA ARG A 61 -19.62 6.61 9.49
C ARG A 61 -18.85 6.43 10.81
N LYS A 62 -17.56 6.09 10.74
CA LYS A 62 -16.73 5.84 11.91
C LYS A 62 -16.03 7.09 12.45
N LEU A 63 -15.60 7.99 11.56
CA LEU A 63 -14.78 9.15 11.93
C LEU A 63 -15.60 10.46 11.97
N TYR A 64 -16.48 10.67 10.99
CA TYR A 64 -17.20 11.95 10.83
C TYR A 64 -18.58 11.97 11.49
N ASP A 65 -19.40 10.92 11.30
CA ASP A 65 -20.76 10.89 11.82
C ASP A 65 -20.85 10.90 13.37
N PRO A 66 -19.90 10.34 14.14
CA PRO A 66 -19.94 10.42 15.60
C PRO A 66 -19.67 11.81 16.16
N CYS A 67 -19.07 12.73 15.37
CA CYS A 67 -18.76 14.08 15.81
C CYS A 67 -20.02 14.88 16.15
N GLN A 68 -20.06 15.45 17.36
CA GLN A 68 -21.22 16.16 17.89
C GLN A 68 -21.17 17.66 17.56
N THR A 69 -19.97 18.24 17.49
CA THR A 69 -19.76 19.67 17.27
C THR A 69 -19.25 19.93 15.85
N ASP A 70 -19.41 21.17 15.40
CA ASP A 70 -18.88 21.60 14.10
C ASP A 70 -17.34 21.67 14.11
N ASP A 71 -16.72 21.96 15.26
CA ASP A 71 -15.27 21.94 15.42
C ASP A 71 -14.70 20.52 15.29
N GLU A 72 -15.34 19.52 15.92
CA GLU A 72 -14.96 18.11 15.75
C GLU A 72 -15.06 17.68 14.29
N LYS A 73 -16.15 18.05 13.60
CA LYS A 73 -16.34 17.74 12.17
C LYS A 73 -15.30 18.43 11.29
N ALA A 74 -14.92 19.65 11.63
CA ALA A 74 -13.89 20.40 10.90
C ALA A 74 -12.49 19.78 11.06
N ALA A 75 -12.24 19.12 12.20
CA ALA A 75 -10.99 18.42 12.46
C ALA A 75 -10.87 17.10 11.65
N VAL A 76 -12.00 16.50 11.28
CA VAL A 76 -12.01 15.26 10.49
C VAL A 76 -11.86 15.59 9.00
N LYS A 77 -10.81 15.05 8.38
CA LYS A 77 -10.53 15.20 6.94
C LYS A 77 -10.41 13.81 6.32
N ILE A 78 -11.39 13.43 5.52
CA ILE A 78 -11.40 12.17 4.75
C ILE A 78 -11.30 12.53 3.28
N ILE A 79 -10.24 12.05 2.62
CA ILE A 79 -9.98 12.32 1.20
C ILE A 79 -10.11 11.00 0.44
N ALA A 80 -11.04 10.94 -0.51
CA ALA A 80 -11.24 9.78 -1.39
C ALA A 80 -10.74 10.09 -2.79
N VAL A 81 -9.86 9.25 -3.31
CA VAL A 81 -9.23 9.42 -4.62
C VAL A 81 -9.57 8.26 -5.52
N ASP A 82 -10.05 8.54 -6.72
CA ASP A 82 -10.28 7.53 -7.76
C ASP A 82 -10.20 8.16 -9.16
N LEU A 83 -9.95 7.34 -10.18
CA LEU A 83 -10.07 7.74 -11.59
C LEU A 83 -11.51 8.03 -11.98
N GLN A 84 -12.46 7.35 -11.34
CA GLN A 84 -13.90 7.47 -11.60
C GLN A 84 -14.56 8.43 -10.62
N ALA A 85 -15.49 9.23 -11.14
CA ALA A 85 -16.32 10.07 -10.29
C ALA A 85 -17.28 9.19 -9.44
N MET A 86 -17.44 9.56 -8.18
CA MET A 86 -18.33 8.87 -7.24
C MET A 86 -19.49 9.76 -6.80
N ALA A 87 -20.62 9.16 -6.44
CA ALA A 87 -21.66 9.90 -5.77
C ALA A 87 -21.16 10.49 -4.44
N PRO A 88 -21.61 11.70 -4.02
CA PRO A 88 -21.15 12.34 -2.80
C PRO A 88 -21.36 11.47 -1.54
N ILE A 89 -20.40 11.58 -0.61
CA ILE A 89 -20.44 10.95 0.71
C ILE A 89 -20.24 12.06 1.74
N ARG A 90 -21.03 12.03 2.79
CA ARG A 90 -20.99 13.04 3.85
C ARG A 90 -19.64 13.05 4.54
N GLY A 91 -19.05 14.22 4.75
CA GLY A 91 -17.75 14.38 5.41
C GLY A 91 -16.53 13.89 4.59
N VAL A 92 -16.71 13.56 3.29
CA VAL A 92 -15.66 13.05 2.41
C VAL A 92 -15.39 14.03 1.29
N ILE A 93 -14.15 14.45 1.17
CA ILE A 93 -13.63 15.22 0.03
C ILE A 93 -13.27 14.21 -1.07
N GLN A 94 -13.84 14.40 -2.26
CA GLN A 94 -13.61 13.50 -3.39
C GLN A 94 -12.69 14.17 -4.40
N LEU A 95 -11.60 13.51 -4.75
CA LEU A 95 -10.66 13.91 -5.76
C LEU A 95 -10.70 12.92 -6.93
N GLN A 96 -10.91 13.42 -8.14
CA GLN A 96 -10.70 12.62 -9.32
C GLN A 96 -9.22 12.70 -9.70
N GLY A 97 -8.49 11.59 -9.51
CA GLY A 97 -7.04 11.56 -9.70
C GLY A 97 -6.51 10.16 -9.95
N ASP A 98 -5.35 10.13 -10.56
CA ASP A 98 -4.56 8.93 -10.85
C ASP A 98 -3.47 8.80 -9.78
N ILE A 99 -3.49 7.74 -8.99
CA ILE A 99 -2.52 7.53 -7.90
C ILE A 99 -1.08 7.31 -8.39
N THR A 100 -0.88 7.14 -9.69
CA THR A 100 0.44 7.05 -10.31
C THR A 100 1.04 8.41 -10.67
N LYS A 101 0.34 9.51 -10.33
CA LYS A 101 0.77 10.88 -10.65
C LYS A 101 1.15 11.67 -9.42
N GLN A 102 2.28 12.36 -9.52
CA GLN A 102 2.77 13.26 -8.47
C GLN A 102 1.73 14.35 -8.11
N SER A 103 1.00 14.87 -9.11
CA SER A 103 -0.05 15.88 -8.89
C SER A 103 -1.18 15.40 -7.98
N THR A 104 -1.44 14.10 -7.93
CA THR A 104 -2.44 13.53 -7.03
C THR A 104 -1.95 13.59 -5.57
N ALA A 105 -0.68 13.26 -5.30
CA ALA A 105 -0.09 13.42 -3.98
C ALA A 105 -0.13 14.89 -3.52
N GLU A 106 0.23 15.81 -4.40
CA GLU A 106 0.21 17.25 -4.14
C GLU A 106 -1.21 17.76 -3.85
N ALA A 107 -2.22 17.28 -4.59
CA ALA A 107 -3.61 17.63 -4.33
C ALA A 107 -4.08 17.12 -2.95
N ILE A 108 -3.72 15.90 -2.56
CA ILE A 108 -4.03 15.34 -1.23
C ILE A 108 -3.38 16.21 -0.14
N ILE A 109 -2.09 16.50 -0.25
CA ILE A 109 -1.34 17.35 0.70
C ILE A 109 -1.98 18.74 0.80
N GLY A 110 -2.41 19.32 -0.34
CA GLY A 110 -3.09 20.61 -0.36
C GLY A 110 -4.36 20.63 0.48
N HIS A 111 -5.12 19.55 0.55
CA HIS A 111 -6.32 19.44 1.38
C HIS A 111 -6.03 19.29 2.88
N PHE A 112 -4.82 18.86 3.25
CA PHE A 112 -4.35 18.84 4.65
C PHE A 112 -3.72 20.16 5.14
N GLY A 113 -3.74 21.23 4.31
CA GLY A 113 -3.24 22.55 4.71
C GLY A 113 -1.99 23.02 3.98
N GLY A 114 -1.41 22.20 3.10
CA GLY A 114 -0.34 22.59 2.16
C GLY A 114 1.06 22.75 2.74
N ASN A 115 1.20 22.85 4.06
CA ASN A 115 2.47 23.21 4.72
C ASN A 115 3.24 22.00 5.29
N ASN A 116 2.90 20.77 4.94
CA ASN A 116 3.42 19.53 5.56
C ASN A 116 3.22 19.41 7.10
N GLU A 117 2.50 20.33 7.72
CA GLU A 117 2.23 20.31 9.16
C GLU A 117 1.16 19.29 9.53
N GLU A 118 0.15 19.10 8.66
CA GLU A 118 -0.88 18.09 8.84
C GLU A 118 -0.74 17.03 7.76
N LYS A 119 -0.66 15.77 8.17
CA LYS A 119 -0.59 14.60 7.29
C LYS A 119 -1.67 13.58 7.67
N ALA A 120 -1.91 12.61 6.81
CA ALA A 120 -2.83 11.51 7.07
C ALA A 120 -2.30 10.59 8.17
N GLN A 121 -3.17 10.16 9.06
CA GLN A 121 -2.90 9.13 10.06
C GLN A 121 -3.15 7.72 9.48
N LEU A 122 -4.04 7.64 8.48
CA LEU A 122 -4.43 6.40 7.84
C LEU A 122 -4.52 6.57 6.33
N VAL A 123 -3.90 5.66 5.60
CA VAL A 123 -4.09 5.50 4.14
C VAL A 123 -4.60 4.10 3.88
N VAL A 124 -5.72 3.99 3.17
CA VAL A 124 -6.33 2.72 2.80
C VAL A 124 -6.45 2.61 1.28
N CYS A 125 -6.37 1.38 0.74
CA CYS A 125 -6.48 1.10 -0.69
C CYS A 125 -7.13 -0.26 -0.95
N ASP A 126 -8.38 -0.30 -1.43
CA ASP A 126 -9.07 -1.54 -1.91
C ASP A 126 -8.97 -1.68 -3.44
N GLY A 127 -8.00 -1.01 -4.07
CA GLY A 127 -7.79 -1.04 -5.51
C GLY A 127 -7.46 -2.45 -6.03
N ALA A 128 -7.93 -2.74 -7.24
CA ALA A 128 -7.54 -3.92 -7.99
C ALA A 128 -7.49 -3.59 -9.48
N PRO A 129 -6.55 -4.17 -10.24
CA PRO A 129 -6.57 -4.09 -11.70
C PRO A 129 -7.75 -4.89 -12.27
N ASP A 130 -8.02 -4.70 -13.56
CA ASP A 130 -8.89 -5.60 -14.29
C ASP A 130 -8.27 -7.00 -14.32
N VAL A 131 -9.03 -7.98 -13.81
CA VAL A 131 -8.57 -9.37 -13.69
C VAL A 131 -8.58 -10.04 -15.05
N THR A 132 -7.42 -10.50 -15.51
CA THR A 132 -7.26 -11.19 -16.82
C THR A 132 -7.60 -12.67 -16.72
N GLY A 133 -7.53 -13.25 -15.51
CA GLY A 133 -7.67 -14.68 -15.24
C GLY A 133 -6.36 -15.46 -15.35
N VAL A 134 -5.25 -14.78 -15.68
CA VAL A 134 -3.89 -15.33 -15.62
C VAL A 134 -3.28 -14.90 -14.31
N HIS A 135 -3.11 -15.82 -13.36
CA HIS A 135 -2.73 -15.52 -11.98
C HIS A 135 -1.45 -14.69 -11.87
N GLU A 136 -0.41 -15.04 -12.59
CA GLU A 136 0.88 -14.32 -12.57
C GLU A 136 0.74 -12.87 -13.06
N MET A 137 -0.05 -12.66 -14.12
CA MET A 137 -0.30 -11.31 -14.66
C MET A 137 -1.13 -10.49 -13.67
N ASP A 138 -2.16 -11.09 -13.10
CA ASP A 138 -3.04 -10.42 -12.14
C ASP A 138 -2.26 -10.04 -10.85
N GLU A 139 -1.35 -10.91 -10.39
CA GLU A 139 -0.46 -10.66 -9.26
C GLU A 139 0.51 -9.50 -9.57
N TYR A 140 1.15 -9.53 -10.74
CA TYR A 140 2.06 -8.48 -11.18
C TYR A 140 1.37 -7.11 -11.26
N MET A 141 0.19 -7.04 -11.89
CA MET A 141 -0.58 -5.79 -12.02
C MET A 141 -1.04 -5.27 -10.66
N GLN A 142 -1.43 -6.17 -9.73
CA GLN A 142 -1.79 -5.80 -8.37
C GLN A 142 -0.58 -5.25 -7.61
N HIS A 143 0.60 -5.85 -7.78
CA HIS A 143 1.84 -5.36 -7.17
C HIS A 143 2.19 -3.94 -7.65
N GLN A 144 2.06 -3.65 -8.94
CA GLN A 144 2.28 -2.29 -9.46
C GLN A 144 1.33 -1.26 -8.86
N LEU A 145 0.05 -1.63 -8.71
CA LEU A 145 -0.94 -0.76 -8.07
C LEU A 145 -0.60 -0.52 -6.60
N LEU A 146 -0.12 -1.55 -5.91
CA LEU A 146 0.31 -1.44 -4.52
C LEU A 146 1.54 -0.53 -4.37
N VAL A 147 2.54 -0.64 -5.25
CA VAL A 147 3.72 0.25 -5.25
C VAL A 147 3.29 1.70 -5.47
N ALA A 148 2.34 1.95 -6.37
CA ALA A 148 1.79 3.29 -6.58
C ALA A 148 1.07 3.80 -5.31
N ALA A 149 0.23 2.99 -4.67
CA ALA A 149 -0.44 3.34 -3.43
C ALA A 149 0.54 3.58 -2.27
N LEU A 150 1.57 2.74 -2.13
CA LEU A 150 2.64 2.92 -1.16
C LEU A 150 3.41 4.22 -1.40
N SER A 151 3.75 4.53 -2.65
CA SER A 151 4.48 5.76 -2.97
C SER A 151 3.68 7.01 -2.63
N ILE A 152 2.36 7.03 -2.88
CA ILE A 152 1.46 8.09 -2.39
C ILE A 152 1.49 8.11 -0.85
N ALA A 153 1.37 6.96 -0.19
CA ALA A 153 1.38 6.88 1.27
C ALA A 153 2.66 7.48 1.87
N THR A 154 3.85 7.25 1.27
CA THR A 154 5.10 7.86 1.73
C THR A 154 5.09 9.39 1.67
N CYS A 155 4.33 9.98 0.74
CA CYS A 155 4.20 11.44 0.61
C CYS A 155 3.24 12.03 1.65
N VAL A 156 2.15 11.31 1.98
CA VAL A 156 1.00 11.89 2.71
C VAL A 156 0.86 11.41 4.15
N LEU A 157 1.46 10.27 4.55
CA LEU A 157 1.38 9.75 5.92
C LEU A 157 2.23 10.56 6.90
N GLU A 158 1.71 10.76 8.10
CA GLU A 158 2.50 11.21 9.24
C GLU A 158 3.32 10.06 9.85
N THR A 159 4.41 10.39 10.54
CA THR A 159 5.20 9.40 11.28
C THR A 159 4.32 8.70 12.32
N GLY A 160 4.39 7.36 12.37
CA GLY A 160 3.51 6.53 13.20
C GLY A 160 2.21 6.13 12.51
N GLY A 161 1.90 6.67 11.35
CA GLY A 161 0.67 6.39 10.60
C GLY A 161 0.55 4.93 10.14
N THR A 162 -0.65 4.60 9.65
CA THR A 162 -1.03 3.25 9.23
C THR A 162 -1.38 3.20 7.74
N PHE A 163 -0.97 2.14 7.07
CA PHE A 163 -1.27 1.85 5.67
C PHE A 163 -1.94 0.47 5.55
N VAL A 164 -3.09 0.43 4.89
CA VAL A 164 -3.82 -0.82 4.61
C VAL A 164 -4.09 -0.91 3.12
N ALA A 165 -3.63 -1.97 2.48
CA ALA A 165 -3.85 -2.13 1.05
C ALA A 165 -4.14 -3.58 0.66
N LYS A 166 -4.97 -3.74 -0.38
CA LYS A 166 -5.25 -5.04 -0.98
C LYS A 166 -4.02 -5.58 -1.69
N ILE A 167 -3.82 -6.88 -1.51
CA ILE A 167 -2.84 -7.69 -2.24
C ILE A 167 -3.48 -8.94 -2.82
N PHE A 168 -2.85 -9.53 -3.81
CA PHE A 168 -3.07 -10.91 -4.23
C PHE A 168 -1.92 -11.75 -3.67
N LYS A 169 -2.26 -12.76 -2.85
CA LYS A 169 -1.25 -13.67 -2.31
C LYS A 169 -0.68 -14.53 -3.42
N GLY A 170 0.63 -14.55 -3.54
CA GLY A 170 1.35 -15.32 -4.52
C GLY A 170 2.80 -15.57 -4.09
N ASN A 171 3.62 -16.02 -5.02
CA ASN A 171 5.01 -16.43 -4.76
C ASN A 171 5.91 -15.24 -4.33
N ALA A 172 5.58 -14.00 -4.73
CA ALA A 172 6.35 -12.81 -4.40
C ALA A 172 5.92 -12.12 -3.08
N THR A 173 5.13 -12.77 -2.23
CA THR A 173 4.65 -12.18 -0.96
C THR A 173 5.80 -11.77 -0.03
N TRP A 174 6.93 -12.49 -0.06
CA TRP A 174 8.12 -12.17 0.72
C TRP A 174 8.76 -10.83 0.28
N LEU A 175 8.89 -10.61 -1.04
CA LEU A 175 9.41 -9.35 -1.58
C LEU A 175 8.56 -8.17 -1.12
N LEU A 176 7.24 -8.35 -1.17
CA LEU A 176 6.29 -7.37 -0.69
C LEU A 176 6.50 -7.04 0.79
N SER A 177 6.68 -8.06 1.64
CA SER A 177 6.98 -7.88 3.06
C SER A 177 8.23 -7.02 3.25
N SER A 178 9.31 -7.35 2.54
CA SER A 178 10.58 -6.61 2.62
C SER A 178 10.44 -5.15 2.15
N GLN A 179 9.67 -4.91 1.09
CA GLN A 179 9.40 -3.56 0.59
C GLN A 179 8.60 -2.71 1.60
N MET A 180 7.59 -3.30 2.26
CA MET A 180 6.79 -2.60 3.27
C MET A 180 7.60 -2.28 4.53
N GLN A 181 8.45 -3.20 4.98
CA GLN A 181 9.27 -3.05 6.18
C GLN A 181 10.35 -1.96 6.07
N ILE A 182 10.64 -1.46 4.85
CA ILE A 182 11.46 -0.25 4.67
C ILE A 182 10.81 0.97 5.34
N PHE A 183 9.48 1.05 5.32
CA PHE A 183 8.72 2.22 5.75
C PHE A 183 7.89 1.99 7.01
N PHE A 184 7.65 0.74 7.42
CA PHE A 184 6.77 0.40 8.54
C PHE A 184 7.47 -0.56 9.49
N LYS A 185 7.40 -0.27 10.78
CA LYS A 185 7.98 -1.14 11.81
C LYS A 185 7.15 -2.41 12.04
N LYS A 186 5.83 -2.33 11.79
CA LYS A 186 4.91 -3.45 11.92
C LYS A 186 4.27 -3.76 10.59
N PHE A 187 4.27 -5.01 10.22
CA PHE A 187 3.71 -5.55 9.00
C PHE A 187 2.97 -6.85 9.30
N ASP A 188 1.76 -6.98 8.77
CA ASP A 188 0.99 -8.22 8.82
C ASP A 188 0.16 -8.38 7.54
N ILE A 189 -0.22 -9.64 7.25
CA ILE A 189 -1.10 -9.98 6.13
C ILE A 189 -2.38 -10.61 6.66
N TYR A 190 -3.47 -9.89 6.52
CA TYR A 190 -4.78 -10.28 7.02
C TYR A 190 -5.75 -10.64 5.90
N LYS A 191 -6.45 -11.77 6.05
CA LYS A 191 -7.56 -12.14 5.18
C LYS A 191 -8.87 -12.00 5.92
N PRO A 192 -9.66 -10.94 5.67
CA PRO A 192 -10.93 -10.72 6.34
C PRO A 192 -11.93 -11.87 6.13
N PRO A 193 -12.77 -12.22 7.12
CA PRO A 193 -13.83 -13.23 6.98
C PRO A 193 -14.81 -12.94 5.83
N SER A 194 -15.00 -11.66 5.49
CA SER A 194 -15.81 -11.25 4.33
C SER A 194 -15.15 -11.50 2.97
N SER A 195 -13.85 -11.80 2.92
CA SER A 195 -13.20 -12.26 1.68
C SER A 195 -13.65 -13.68 1.34
N ARG A 196 -13.87 -13.94 0.03
CA ARG A 196 -14.29 -15.28 -0.41
C ARG A 196 -13.17 -16.30 -0.14
N PRO A 197 -13.48 -17.50 0.38
CA PRO A 197 -12.45 -18.53 0.64
C PRO A 197 -11.60 -18.87 -0.60
N SER A 198 -12.21 -18.88 -1.79
CA SER A 198 -11.54 -19.18 -3.06
C SER A 198 -10.75 -18.02 -3.65
N SER A 199 -10.79 -16.83 -3.04
CA SER A 199 -10.03 -15.67 -3.51
C SER A 199 -8.61 -15.68 -2.95
N ILE A 200 -7.64 -15.34 -3.78
CA ILE A 200 -6.24 -15.08 -3.36
C ILE A 200 -6.08 -13.70 -2.70
N GLU A 201 -7.15 -12.93 -2.58
CA GLU A 201 -7.17 -11.60 -1.97
C GLU A 201 -6.84 -11.66 -0.48
N ALA A 202 -5.96 -10.77 -0.05
CA ALA A 202 -5.69 -10.44 1.35
C ALA A 202 -5.37 -8.94 1.45
N PHE A 203 -5.07 -8.46 2.64
CA PHE A 203 -4.69 -7.08 2.89
C PHE A 203 -3.38 -7.04 3.68
N VAL A 204 -2.46 -6.18 3.25
CA VAL A 204 -1.35 -5.77 4.11
C VAL A 204 -1.87 -4.76 5.13
N VAL A 205 -1.47 -4.93 6.38
CA VAL A 205 -1.73 -4.00 7.48
C VAL A 205 -0.37 -3.58 8.03
N CYS A 206 0.01 -2.34 7.71
CA CYS A 206 1.31 -1.79 8.05
C CYS A 206 1.13 -0.63 9.02
N SER A 207 1.79 -0.63 10.16
CA SER A 207 1.70 0.44 11.15
C SER A 207 3.08 0.90 11.61
N GLU A 208 3.10 2.03 12.33
CA GLU A 208 4.31 2.70 12.77
C GLU A 208 5.19 3.15 11.58
N PHE A 209 4.54 3.90 10.65
CA PHE A 209 5.24 4.50 9.50
C PHE A 209 6.42 5.36 9.93
N CYS A 210 7.57 5.16 9.27
CA CYS A 210 8.78 5.94 9.47
C CYS A 210 9.59 5.98 8.17
N LEU A 211 9.91 7.18 7.70
CA LEU A 211 10.76 7.34 6.53
C LEU A 211 12.22 7.03 6.88
N PRO A 212 12.94 6.25 6.06
CA PRO A 212 14.38 6.08 6.19
C PRO A 212 15.10 7.43 6.12
N ALA A 213 16.15 7.60 6.92
CA ALA A 213 16.94 8.82 6.92
C ALA A 213 17.52 9.11 5.52
N GLY A 214 17.24 10.30 4.99
CA GLY A 214 17.65 10.73 3.65
C GLY A 214 16.75 10.25 2.50
N TYR A 215 15.73 9.47 2.76
CA TYR A 215 14.71 9.16 1.74
C TYR A 215 13.83 10.37 1.47
N ILE A 216 13.67 10.73 0.20
CA ILE A 216 12.81 11.81 -0.26
C ILE A 216 11.58 11.18 -0.91
N PRO A 217 10.37 11.35 -0.33
CA PRO A 217 9.14 10.80 -0.89
C PRO A 217 8.87 11.26 -2.32
N GLN A 218 8.51 10.32 -3.17
CA GLN A 218 8.13 10.57 -4.56
C GLN A 218 7.15 9.51 -5.05
N VAL A 219 6.26 9.88 -5.98
CA VAL A 219 5.33 8.94 -6.59
C VAL A 219 6.08 8.10 -7.63
N ILE A 220 5.88 6.80 -7.58
CA ILE A 220 6.52 5.81 -8.46
C ILE A 220 5.45 5.23 -9.39
N ASN A 221 5.66 5.36 -10.70
CA ASN A 221 4.84 4.73 -11.73
C ASN A 221 5.67 3.66 -12.45
N THR A 222 5.62 2.44 -11.96
CA THR A 222 6.40 1.32 -12.49
C THR A 222 6.10 0.97 -13.95
N ALA A 223 4.92 1.36 -14.45
CA ALA A 223 4.53 1.08 -15.84
C ALA A 223 5.07 2.11 -16.85
N ARG A 224 5.46 3.32 -16.41
CA ARG A 224 5.83 4.44 -17.30
C ARG A 224 7.18 5.03 -17.02
N ASP A 225 7.63 4.99 -15.76
CA ASP A 225 8.87 5.64 -15.36
C ASP A 225 10.07 4.74 -15.70
N ASP A 226 11.14 5.36 -16.20
CA ASP A 226 12.45 4.75 -16.10
C ASP A 226 12.89 4.85 -14.63
N ILE A 227 12.85 3.72 -13.94
CA ILE A 227 13.08 3.64 -12.49
C ILE A 227 14.48 4.14 -12.11
N ARG A 228 15.50 3.94 -12.97
CA ARG A 228 16.85 4.42 -12.72
C ARG A 228 16.93 5.95 -12.81
N VAL A 229 16.25 6.54 -13.79
CA VAL A 229 16.14 8.00 -13.92
C VAL A 229 15.35 8.58 -12.74
N LEU A 230 14.22 7.95 -12.38
CA LEU A 230 13.39 8.36 -11.24
C LEU A 230 14.18 8.33 -9.93
N ALA A 231 14.96 7.29 -9.70
CA ALA A 231 15.79 7.13 -8.50
C ALA A 231 16.84 8.25 -8.35
N GLN A 232 17.34 8.78 -9.46
CA GLN A 232 18.34 9.86 -9.48
C GLN A 232 17.71 11.27 -9.36
N LYS A 233 16.41 11.39 -9.68
CA LYS A 233 15.70 12.68 -9.79
C LYS A 233 15.78 13.54 -8.52
N THR A 234 15.77 12.93 -7.35
CA THR A 234 15.83 13.64 -6.07
C THR A 234 17.23 14.04 -5.62
N GLY A 235 18.28 13.51 -6.28
CA GLY A 235 19.66 13.68 -5.84
C GLY A 235 20.02 12.91 -4.55
N SER A 236 19.08 12.19 -3.95
CA SER A 236 19.32 11.39 -2.75
C SER A 236 20.02 10.07 -3.07
N ASP A 237 21.11 9.77 -2.36
CA ASP A 237 21.78 8.47 -2.44
C ASP A 237 20.88 7.33 -1.94
N VAL A 238 20.05 7.61 -0.95
CA VAL A 238 19.08 6.66 -0.41
C VAL A 238 18.01 6.33 -1.45
N ASN A 239 17.47 7.34 -2.15
CA ASN A 239 16.50 7.09 -3.23
C ASN A 239 17.13 6.28 -4.38
N ARG A 240 18.37 6.55 -4.75
CA ARG A 240 19.07 5.80 -5.82
C ARG A 240 19.11 4.30 -5.53
N ARG A 241 19.20 3.91 -4.27
CA ARG A 241 19.25 2.51 -3.84
C ARG A 241 17.85 1.93 -3.59
N LEU A 242 17.00 2.62 -2.84
CA LEU A 242 15.71 2.09 -2.41
C LEU A 242 14.64 2.10 -3.51
N VAL A 243 14.62 3.10 -4.40
CA VAL A 243 13.54 3.21 -5.41
C VAL A 243 13.52 2.03 -6.38
N PRO A 244 14.66 1.53 -6.93
CA PRO A 244 14.65 0.31 -7.75
C PRO A 244 14.14 -0.92 -7.00
N PHE A 245 14.53 -1.10 -5.74
CA PHE A 245 14.05 -2.19 -4.91
C PHE A 245 12.55 -2.09 -4.63
N ILE A 246 12.05 -0.91 -4.26
CA ILE A 246 10.62 -0.67 -4.01
C ILE A 246 9.79 -0.90 -5.28
N ALA A 247 10.30 -0.47 -6.43
CA ALA A 247 9.57 -0.52 -7.70
C ALA A 247 9.46 -1.92 -8.29
N CYS A 248 10.54 -2.71 -8.26
CA CYS A 248 10.64 -3.98 -8.98
C CYS A 248 11.49 -5.06 -8.27
N GLY A 249 11.90 -4.82 -7.02
CA GLY A 249 12.76 -5.75 -6.30
C GLY A 249 14.20 -5.80 -6.81
N ASP A 250 14.62 -4.81 -7.62
CA ASP A 250 16.00 -4.75 -8.15
C ASP A 250 16.99 -4.38 -7.03
N LEU A 251 17.84 -5.32 -6.68
CA LEU A 251 18.91 -5.18 -5.71
C LEU A 251 20.23 -4.69 -6.35
N GLY A 252 20.28 -4.52 -7.68
CA GLY A 252 21.48 -4.11 -8.40
C GLY A 252 22.01 -2.72 -8.02
N GLY A 253 21.16 -1.84 -7.52
CA GLY A 253 21.56 -0.56 -6.91
C GLY A 253 22.20 -0.68 -5.53
N LEU A 254 22.10 -1.86 -4.92
CA LEU A 254 22.65 -2.17 -3.60
C LEU A 254 24.08 -2.72 -3.67
N SER A 255 24.52 -3.14 -4.86
CA SER A 255 25.85 -3.66 -5.12
C SER A 255 26.74 -2.63 -5.84
N ASP A 256 27.10 -1.50 -5.19
CA ASP A 256 28.18 -0.64 -5.66
C ASP A 256 29.53 -1.19 -5.17
N SER A 257 30.04 -2.19 -5.84
CA SER A 257 31.47 -2.46 -5.92
C SER A 257 31.78 -3.04 -7.29
N SER A 258 32.33 -2.18 -8.14
CA SER A 258 33.21 -2.48 -9.31
C SER A 258 33.40 -3.97 -9.61
N GLY A 259 32.84 -4.44 -10.73
CA GLY A 259 33.32 -5.69 -11.33
C GLY A 259 32.27 -6.37 -12.19
N ASP A 260 32.52 -6.28 -13.48
CA ASP A 260 32.11 -7.16 -14.58
C ASP A 260 30.83 -8.04 -14.39
N ARG A 261 29.82 -7.71 -15.13
CA ARG A 261 28.68 -8.59 -15.37
C ARG A 261 29.08 -9.71 -16.34
N SER A 262 29.39 -10.87 -15.81
CA SER A 262 29.31 -12.11 -16.57
C SER A 262 27.94 -12.73 -16.37
N GLU A 263 27.29 -13.02 -17.48
CA GLU A 263 26.07 -13.78 -17.75
C GLU A 263 25.36 -14.43 -16.54
N ALA A 264 24.09 -14.01 -16.34
CA ALA A 264 23.17 -14.52 -15.33
C ALA A 264 22.97 -16.04 -15.48
N SER A 265 23.21 -16.78 -14.42
CA SER A 265 22.81 -18.18 -14.29
C SER A 265 21.34 -18.27 -13.87
N GLU A 266 20.60 -19.24 -14.42
CA GLU A 266 19.17 -19.52 -14.20
C GLU A 266 18.82 -20.06 -12.78
N ASP A 267 19.65 -19.84 -11.78
CA ASP A 267 19.44 -20.38 -10.43
C ASP A 267 18.92 -19.30 -9.49
N SER A 268 17.58 -19.24 -9.32
CA SER A 268 16.88 -18.23 -8.52
C SER A 268 17.33 -18.18 -7.06
N ASN A 269 17.84 -19.27 -6.50
CA ASN A 269 18.32 -19.32 -5.12
C ASN A 269 19.71 -18.67 -4.96
N ALA A 270 20.56 -18.76 -5.99
CA ALA A 270 21.88 -18.13 -6.00
C ALA A 270 21.76 -16.60 -6.05
N ASP A 271 20.81 -16.08 -6.82
CA ASP A 271 20.56 -14.63 -6.94
C ASP A 271 20.03 -14.04 -5.62
N VAL A 272 19.16 -14.77 -4.93
CA VAL A 272 18.63 -14.35 -3.61
C VAL A 272 19.72 -14.36 -2.55
N GLN A 273 20.59 -15.39 -2.53
CA GLN A 273 21.72 -15.46 -1.61
C GLN A 273 22.73 -14.33 -1.86
N TYR A 274 23.03 -14.08 -3.14
CA TYR A 274 23.95 -12.99 -3.51
C TYR A 274 23.41 -11.61 -3.08
N ALA A 275 22.12 -11.37 -3.27
CA ALA A 275 21.46 -10.15 -2.86
C ALA A 275 21.48 -9.97 -1.33
N TYR A 276 21.25 -11.04 -0.57
CA TYR A 276 21.35 -11.05 0.89
C TYR A 276 22.75 -10.69 1.35
N ASP A 277 23.77 -11.34 0.79
CA ASP A 277 25.17 -11.13 1.15
C ASP A 277 25.63 -9.69 0.83
N ALA A 278 25.14 -9.12 -0.27
CA ALA A 278 25.41 -7.73 -0.66
C ALA A 278 24.84 -6.74 0.37
N VAL A 279 23.60 -6.91 0.80
CA VAL A 279 22.98 -6.06 1.83
C VAL A 279 23.70 -6.22 3.17
N MET A 280 24.03 -7.44 3.56
CA MET A 280 24.69 -7.72 4.86
C MET A 280 26.10 -7.21 4.94
N SER A 281 26.84 -7.17 3.82
CA SER A 281 28.21 -6.68 3.74
C SER A 281 28.32 -5.15 3.63
N ASP A 282 27.28 -4.47 3.15
CA ASP A 282 27.31 -3.02 2.93
C ASP A 282 27.19 -2.24 4.24
N ALA A 283 28.25 -1.45 4.57
CA ALA A 283 28.29 -0.61 5.78
C ALA A 283 27.26 0.53 5.78
N PHE A 284 26.63 0.82 4.64
CA PHE A 284 25.67 1.92 4.50
C PHE A 284 24.28 1.57 5.07
N TYR A 285 23.92 0.28 5.17
CA TYR A 285 22.63 -0.08 5.73
C TYR A 285 22.65 0.00 7.26
N PRO A 286 21.63 0.66 7.87
CA PRO A 286 21.43 0.64 9.32
C PRO A 286 21.36 -0.81 9.83
N LEU A 287 21.94 -1.06 11.02
CA LEU A 287 21.89 -2.39 11.66
C LEU A 287 20.46 -2.94 11.74
N GLU A 288 19.49 -2.07 12.05
CA GLU A 288 18.06 -2.41 12.09
C GLU A 288 17.52 -2.93 10.75
N PHE A 289 17.96 -2.34 9.62
CA PHE A 289 17.58 -2.80 8.29
C PHE A 289 18.19 -4.18 7.97
N LYS A 290 19.46 -4.36 8.32
CA LYS A 290 20.15 -5.65 8.15
C LYS A 290 19.48 -6.75 8.97
N GLU A 291 19.03 -6.45 10.19
CA GLU A 291 18.29 -7.39 11.03
C GLU A 291 16.94 -7.79 10.41
N ILE A 292 16.23 -6.85 9.81
CA ILE A 292 14.97 -7.11 9.10
C ILE A 292 15.21 -8.04 7.90
N ILE A 293 16.19 -7.72 7.06
CA ILE A 293 16.51 -8.54 5.88
C ILE A 293 17.00 -9.93 6.30
N LYS A 294 17.79 -10.01 7.37
CA LYS A 294 18.24 -11.28 7.93
C LYS A 294 17.07 -12.13 8.42
N ALA A 295 16.14 -11.54 9.19
CA ALA A 295 14.98 -12.26 9.71
C ALA A 295 14.10 -12.82 8.58
N VAL A 296 13.86 -12.03 7.53
CA VAL A 296 13.10 -12.45 6.34
C VAL A 296 13.80 -13.60 5.61
N PHE A 297 15.13 -13.54 5.48
CA PHE A 297 15.92 -14.56 4.79
C PHE A 297 15.99 -15.88 5.59
N ASP A 298 16.20 -15.79 6.92
CA ASP A 298 16.23 -16.95 7.81
C ASP A 298 14.87 -17.68 7.85
N GLU A 299 13.76 -16.94 7.77
CA GLU A 299 12.41 -17.53 7.70
C GLU A 299 12.17 -18.30 6.38
N GLN A 300 12.74 -17.83 5.27
CA GLN A 300 12.65 -18.52 3.98
C GLN A 300 13.46 -19.82 3.93
N LEU A 301 14.64 -19.86 4.52
CA LEU A 301 15.46 -21.08 4.58
C LEU A 301 14.83 -22.18 5.44
N GLN A 302 13.93 -21.82 6.38
CA GLN A 302 13.20 -22.79 7.21
C GLN A 302 11.94 -23.34 6.52
N THR A 303 11.47 -22.70 5.46
CA THR A 303 10.24 -23.08 4.73
C THR A 303 10.53 -23.72 3.38
N SER A 304 11.77 -23.77 2.95
CA SER A 304 12.25 -24.50 1.74
C SER A 304 12.80 -25.86 2.11
#